data_910823f9706075c84d30566c0de6381f
#
_entry.id   910823f9706075c84d30566c0de6381f
#
_cell.length_a   1.000
_cell.length_b   1.000
_cell.length_c   1.000
_cell.angle_alpha   90.00
_cell.angle_beta   90.00
_cell.angle_gamma   90.00
#
_symmetry.space_group_name_H-M   'P 1'
#
loop_
_entity.id
_entity.type
_entity.pdbx_description
1 polymer ?
#
loop_
_entity_poly.entity_id
_entity_poly.type
_entity_poly.pdbx_seq_one_letter_code
_entity_poly.pdbx_strand_id
1 'polypeptide(L)'
;MLLTIHYTTSQQDKLMNTVASILYDKAIALEEEQKQRKIASGTASEGKSSSFIPVDKPDIDFSNVGGLGRVKEEIRKAIIYPFEHPKLYSLYGKRIGEGILLYGPPGCGKTFIARATAGEANASFINLKVTDVLSKWVGQSEKNINEAFQVASKNKPSILFFDEIDSLGSKRGEMSQDHSNRLVNALLTELDGFEGPKEKVLILAATNEPWHVDSALKRPGRFSKLLFIPPPDLKARLEIFKLLAGKKPISHLVDLKMIAKKTAGYSCADLEQIVEEAADIPLKEAIRGGKSRPIRESDFLMVLKRRPSSIQPWFRHGKQQLVLRNCQSEFRELWKLVKKIN
;
A
#
# COMPACT_ATOMS: atom_id res chain seq x y z
N MET A 1 -43.41 -8.93 -43.15
CA MET A 1 -43.03 -10.35 -43.02
C MET A 1 -41.75 -10.42 -42.22
N LEU A 2 -41.88 -10.54 -40.87
CA LEU A 2 -40.78 -10.62 -39.91
C LEU A 2 -40.41 -12.10 -39.77
N LEU A 3 -39.25 -12.48 -40.29
CA LEU A 3 -38.65 -13.81 -40.09
C LEU A 3 -38.03 -13.85 -38.67
N THR A 4 -38.75 -14.47 -37.73
CA THR A 4 -38.20 -14.76 -36.43
C THR A 4 -37.36 -16.03 -36.53
N ILE A 5 -36.06 -15.89 -36.50
CA ILE A 5 -35.14 -17.04 -36.49
C ILE A 5 -35.06 -17.54 -35.04
N HIS A 6 -35.69 -18.69 -34.79
CA HIS A 6 -35.54 -19.43 -33.52
C HIS A 6 -34.22 -20.23 -33.56
N TYR A 7 -33.20 -19.75 -32.83
CA TYR A 7 -32.01 -20.55 -32.58
C TYR A 7 -32.29 -21.52 -31.43
N THR A 8 -31.88 -22.78 -31.61
CA THR A 8 -31.87 -23.77 -30.49
C THR A 8 -30.84 -23.34 -29.45
N THR A 9 -31.06 -23.67 -28.16
CA THR A 9 -30.19 -23.29 -27.02
C THR A 9 -28.71 -23.63 -27.29
N SER A 10 -28.45 -24.76 -27.94
CA SER A 10 -27.08 -25.19 -28.34
C SER A 10 -26.41 -24.29 -29.42
N GLN A 11 -27.20 -23.66 -30.29
CA GLN A 11 -26.69 -22.73 -31.28
C GLN A 11 -26.41 -21.34 -30.68
N GLN A 12 -27.24 -20.91 -29.70
CA GLN A 12 -27.02 -19.68 -28.95
C GLN A 12 -25.73 -19.77 -28.12
N ASP A 13 -25.48 -20.90 -27.43
CA ASP A 13 -24.26 -21.12 -26.66
C ASP A 13 -23.02 -21.16 -27.52
N LYS A 14 -23.08 -21.78 -28.71
CA LYS A 14 -21.96 -21.73 -29.68
C LYS A 14 -21.70 -20.32 -30.20
N LEU A 15 -22.74 -19.56 -30.50
CA LEU A 15 -22.61 -18.17 -30.96
C LEU A 15 -22.01 -17.28 -29.87
N MET A 16 -22.48 -17.41 -28.64
CA MET A 16 -21.96 -16.66 -27.49
C MET A 16 -20.49 -17.00 -27.18
N ASN A 17 -20.09 -18.26 -27.27
CA ASN A 17 -18.69 -18.66 -27.09
C ASN A 17 -17.80 -18.14 -28.22
N THR A 18 -18.29 -18.13 -29.45
CA THR A 18 -17.57 -17.58 -30.60
C THR A 18 -17.42 -16.06 -30.48
N VAL A 19 -18.47 -15.34 -30.06
CA VAL A 19 -18.44 -13.90 -29.83
C VAL A 19 -17.50 -13.56 -28.67
N ALA A 20 -17.54 -14.33 -27.57
CA ALA A 20 -16.66 -14.15 -26.43
C ALA A 20 -15.18 -14.37 -26.82
N SER A 21 -14.86 -15.38 -27.63
CA SER A 21 -13.52 -15.61 -28.17
C SER A 21 -13.03 -14.44 -29.03
N ILE A 22 -13.87 -13.96 -29.96
CA ILE A 22 -13.52 -12.83 -30.83
C ILE A 22 -13.32 -11.54 -30.03
N LEU A 23 -14.11 -11.30 -28.98
CA LEU A 23 -13.96 -10.14 -28.12
C LEU A 23 -12.70 -10.23 -27.27
N TYR A 24 -12.35 -11.45 -26.80
CA TYR A 24 -11.12 -11.69 -26.06
C TYR A 24 -9.88 -11.49 -26.93
N ASP A 25 -9.86 -12.05 -28.15
CA ASP A 25 -8.77 -11.89 -29.10
C ASP A 25 -8.60 -10.41 -29.54
N LYS A 26 -9.72 -9.68 -29.69
CA LYS A 26 -9.67 -8.24 -29.96
C LYS A 26 -9.16 -7.42 -28.76
N ALA A 27 -9.48 -7.82 -27.54
CA ALA A 27 -8.97 -7.15 -26.34
C ALA A 27 -7.46 -7.34 -26.21
N ILE A 28 -6.94 -8.56 -26.46
CA ILE A 28 -5.50 -8.85 -26.47
C ILE A 28 -4.79 -8.03 -27.58
N ALA A 29 -5.36 -8.00 -28.79
CA ALA A 29 -4.79 -7.23 -29.90
C ALA A 29 -4.74 -5.72 -29.60
N LEU A 30 -5.76 -5.16 -28.94
CA LEU A 30 -5.79 -3.76 -28.51
C LEU A 30 -4.77 -3.46 -27.41
N GLU A 31 -4.55 -4.39 -26.47
CA GLU A 31 -3.50 -4.25 -25.45
C GLU A 31 -2.10 -4.31 -26.07
N GLU A 32 -1.88 -5.20 -27.03
CA GLU A 32 -0.60 -5.28 -27.77
C GLU A 32 -0.37 -4.04 -28.65
N GLU A 33 -1.39 -3.52 -29.31
CA GLU A 33 -1.31 -2.27 -30.08
C GLU A 33 -1.03 -1.05 -29.18
N GLN A 34 -1.65 -0.97 -28.01
CA GLN A 34 -1.36 0.06 -27.02
C GLN A 34 0.07 -0.07 -26.45
N LYS A 35 0.55 -1.29 -26.28
CA LYS A 35 1.93 -1.57 -25.84
C LYS A 35 2.95 -1.19 -26.94
N GLN A 36 2.64 -1.47 -28.20
CA GLN A 36 3.47 -1.08 -29.34
C GLN A 36 3.42 0.44 -29.58
N ARG A 37 2.28 1.10 -29.43
CA ARG A 37 2.18 2.57 -29.49
C ARG A 37 2.96 3.26 -28.39
N LYS A 38 2.99 2.69 -27.16
CA LYS A 38 3.84 3.16 -26.05
C LYS A 38 5.33 2.96 -26.34
N ILE A 39 5.71 1.90 -27.07
CA ILE A 39 7.09 1.65 -27.48
C ILE A 39 7.47 2.55 -28.67
N ALA A 40 6.59 2.74 -29.64
CA ALA A 40 6.83 3.57 -30.82
C ALA A 40 6.82 5.08 -30.52
N SER A 41 6.08 5.54 -29.48
CA SER A 41 6.17 6.93 -28.98
C SER A 41 7.42 7.22 -28.14
N GLY A 42 8.23 6.20 -27.85
CA GLY A 42 9.49 6.31 -27.12
C GLY A 42 10.72 6.62 -28.00
N THR A 43 10.58 6.72 -29.32
CA THR A 43 11.72 6.96 -30.23
C THR A 43 11.61 8.28 -30.98
N ALA A 44 11.54 9.40 -30.26
CA ALA A 44 11.92 10.72 -30.79
C ALA A 44 11.92 11.78 -29.68
N SER A 45 12.93 11.78 -28.81
CA SER A 45 13.52 12.99 -28.24
C SER A 45 14.82 12.62 -27.54
N GLU A 46 15.92 12.81 -28.21
CA GLU A 46 17.23 12.90 -27.58
C GLU A 46 17.20 14.03 -26.57
N GLY A 47 17.55 13.75 -25.30
CA GLY A 47 17.88 14.78 -24.32
C GLY A 47 17.06 14.87 -23.04
N LYS A 48 16.37 13.79 -22.56
CA LYS A 48 15.95 13.71 -21.15
C LYS A 48 16.22 12.30 -20.64
N SER A 49 17.12 12.17 -19.67
CA SER A 49 17.26 10.95 -18.88
C SER A 49 15.88 10.62 -18.33
N SER A 50 15.26 9.55 -18.83
CA SER A 50 13.99 9.06 -18.29
C SER A 50 14.29 8.62 -16.85
N SER A 51 13.81 9.38 -15.86
CA SER A 51 13.92 8.99 -14.47
C SER A 51 13.22 7.64 -14.31
N PHE A 52 13.95 6.66 -13.80
CA PHE A 52 13.45 5.30 -13.59
C PHE A 52 12.38 5.23 -12.49
N ILE A 53 12.15 6.34 -11.80
CA ILE A 53 11.28 6.46 -10.63
C ILE A 53 9.90 6.95 -11.09
N PRO A 54 8.85 6.13 -10.95
CA PRO A 54 7.50 6.51 -11.37
C PRO A 54 6.92 7.60 -10.46
N VAL A 55 6.29 8.59 -11.08
CA VAL A 55 5.51 9.63 -10.40
C VAL A 55 4.05 9.35 -10.64
N ASP A 56 3.28 9.22 -9.57
CA ASP A 56 1.85 8.95 -9.59
C ASP A 56 1.06 10.16 -9.03
N LYS A 57 -0.19 10.34 -9.47
CA LYS A 57 -1.16 11.24 -8.84
C LYS A 57 -2.33 10.39 -8.38
N PRO A 58 -2.37 10.00 -7.10
CA PRO A 58 -3.41 9.10 -6.61
C PRO A 58 -4.79 9.75 -6.65
N ASP A 59 -5.79 9.03 -7.20
CA ASP A 59 -7.21 9.40 -7.16
C ASP A 59 -7.88 9.00 -5.83
N ILE A 60 -7.11 8.51 -4.86
CA ILE A 60 -7.57 8.08 -3.53
C ILE A 60 -7.17 9.10 -2.47
N ASP A 61 -8.08 9.39 -1.55
CA ASP A 61 -7.91 10.27 -0.41
C ASP A 61 -8.26 9.56 0.91
N PHE A 62 -8.37 10.31 2.01
CA PHE A 62 -8.72 9.74 3.30
C PHE A 62 -10.16 9.21 3.39
N SER A 63 -11.06 9.53 2.47
CA SER A 63 -12.40 8.97 2.41
C SER A 63 -12.38 7.49 2.00
N ASN A 64 -11.40 7.11 1.19
CA ASN A 64 -11.19 5.74 0.74
C ASN A 64 -10.53 4.83 1.80
N VAL A 65 -9.98 5.41 2.88
CA VAL A 65 -9.33 4.67 3.96
C VAL A 65 -10.33 4.34 5.06
N GLY A 66 -10.70 3.08 5.23
CA GLY A 66 -11.56 2.63 6.31
C GLY A 66 -10.90 2.79 7.69
N GLY A 67 -11.59 3.46 8.63
CA GLY A 67 -11.09 3.66 10.00
C GLY A 67 -9.87 4.59 10.10
N LEU A 68 -8.93 4.25 11.00
CA LEU A 68 -7.66 4.98 11.25
C LEU A 68 -7.82 6.48 11.57
N GLY A 69 -8.96 6.91 12.17
CA GLY A 69 -9.27 8.34 12.38
C GLY A 69 -8.16 9.10 13.12
N ARG A 70 -7.57 8.50 14.17
CA ARG A 70 -6.45 9.11 14.90
C ARG A 70 -5.20 9.26 14.00
N VAL A 71 -4.88 8.25 13.21
CA VAL A 71 -3.71 8.28 12.32
C VAL A 71 -3.89 9.35 11.24
N LYS A 72 -5.07 9.41 10.61
CA LYS A 72 -5.42 10.44 9.63
C LYS A 72 -5.26 11.84 10.22
N GLU A 73 -5.76 12.08 11.44
CA GLU A 73 -5.65 13.38 12.10
C GLU A 73 -4.19 13.73 12.43
N GLU A 74 -3.38 12.77 12.88
CA GLU A 74 -1.96 12.98 13.11
C GLU A 74 -1.19 13.29 11.81
N ILE A 75 -1.58 12.65 10.70
CA ILE A 75 -1.03 12.95 9.38
C ILE A 75 -1.46 14.35 8.93
N ARG A 76 -2.75 14.73 9.08
CA ARG A 76 -3.20 16.08 8.76
C ARG A 76 -2.40 17.14 9.49
N LYS A 77 -2.20 16.99 10.80
CA LYS A 77 -1.41 17.94 11.61
C LYS A 77 0.04 18.03 11.20
N ALA A 78 0.64 16.90 10.83
CA ALA A 78 2.07 16.85 10.53
C ALA A 78 2.40 17.23 9.08
N ILE A 79 1.46 17.02 8.16
CA ILE A 79 1.67 17.10 6.71
C ILE A 79 0.77 18.16 6.09
N ILE A 80 -0.56 17.98 6.20
CA ILE A 80 -1.51 18.74 5.37
C ILE A 80 -1.63 20.17 5.86
N TYR A 81 -1.86 20.38 7.16
CA TYR A 81 -1.97 21.73 7.71
C TYR A 81 -0.73 22.60 7.54
N PRO A 82 0.53 22.08 7.70
CA PRO A 82 1.71 22.85 7.33
C PRO A 82 1.78 23.27 5.86
N PHE A 83 1.25 22.42 4.97
CA PHE A 83 1.17 22.72 3.53
C PHE A 83 0.14 23.78 3.19
N GLU A 84 -1.04 23.67 3.79
CA GLU A 84 -2.15 24.62 3.58
C GLU A 84 -1.89 25.97 4.27
N HIS A 85 -1.24 25.95 5.45
CA HIS A 85 -1.07 27.11 6.31
C HIS A 85 0.40 27.43 6.67
N PRO A 86 1.36 27.50 5.71
CA PRO A 86 2.78 27.63 6.01
C PRO A 86 3.11 28.91 6.80
N LYS A 87 2.39 30.01 6.55
CA LYS A 87 2.59 31.27 7.26
C LYS A 87 2.25 31.18 8.76
N LEU A 88 1.20 30.42 9.11
CA LEU A 88 0.82 30.21 10.52
C LEU A 88 1.89 29.39 11.25
N TYR A 89 2.38 28.33 10.62
CA TYR A 89 3.42 27.48 11.20
C TYR A 89 4.72 28.28 11.44
N SER A 90 5.11 29.11 10.47
CA SER A 90 6.26 30.01 10.61
C SER A 90 6.06 31.02 11.74
N LEU A 91 4.87 31.63 11.85
CA LEU A 91 4.53 32.59 12.91
C LEU A 91 4.70 32.00 14.32
N TYR A 92 4.32 30.72 14.50
CA TYR A 92 4.45 30.03 15.78
C TYR A 92 5.78 29.29 15.96
N GLY A 93 6.76 29.52 15.06
CA GLY A 93 8.09 28.88 15.12
C GLY A 93 8.02 27.34 15.06
N LYS A 94 6.94 26.78 14.49
CA LYS A 94 6.77 25.34 14.35
C LYS A 94 7.68 24.83 13.23
N ARG A 95 8.45 23.80 13.53
CA ARG A 95 9.21 23.07 12.49
C ARG A 95 8.23 22.38 11.56
N ILE A 96 8.44 22.54 10.26
CA ILE A 96 7.67 21.90 9.21
C ILE A 96 8.64 20.95 8.48
N GLY A 97 8.13 19.81 7.97
CA GLY A 97 8.93 18.92 7.11
C GLY A 97 9.69 17.81 7.82
N GLU A 98 9.34 17.54 9.07
CA GLU A 98 9.79 16.31 9.71
C GLU A 98 9.18 15.09 9.01
N GLY A 99 10.01 14.10 8.68
CA GLY A 99 9.56 12.85 8.07
C GLY A 99 8.71 12.02 9.05
N ILE A 100 7.79 11.27 8.50
CA ILE A 100 6.93 10.36 9.27
C ILE A 100 7.30 8.92 8.94
N LEU A 101 7.51 8.11 9.97
CA LEU A 101 7.66 6.66 9.85
C LEU A 101 6.36 5.96 10.24
N LEU A 102 5.70 5.36 9.24
CA LEU A 102 4.55 4.49 9.44
C LEU A 102 5.05 3.09 9.81
N TYR A 103 4.63 2.56 10.95
CA TYR A 103 5.04 1.23 11.37
C TYR A 103 3.87 0.37 11.81
N GLY A 104 3.99 -0.94 11.65
CA GLY A 104 2.93 -1.88 12.06
C GLY A 104 2.97 -3.19 11.28
N PRO A 105 2.03 -4.11 11.56
CA PRO A 105 2.01 -5.42 10.92
C PRO A 105 1.84 -5.33 9.40
N PRO A 106 2.33 -6.33 8.65
CA PRO A 106 2.16 -6.39 7.21
C PRO A 106 0.68 -6.46 6.82
N GLY A 107 0.33 -5.96 5.64
CA GLY A 107 -1.02 -6.01 5.10
C GLY A 107 -2.04 -5.09 5.79
N CYS A 108 -1.63 -4.18 6.71
CA CYS A 108 -2.52 -3.25 7.42
C CYS A 108 -2.66 -1.88 6.74
N GLY A 109 -2.21 -1.71 5.49
CA GLY A 109 -2.50 -0.54 4.68
C GLY A 109 -1.53 0.63 4.84
N LYS A 110 -0.25 0.42 5.26
CA LYS A 110 0.76 1.48 5.36
C LYS A 110 0.99 2.22 4.04
N THR A 111 1.24 1.50 2.98
CA THR A 111 1.41 2.06 1.63
C THR A 111 0.11 2.71 1.12
N PHE A 112 -1.05 2.12 1.46
CA PHE A 112 -2.35 2.65 1.06
C PHE A 112 -2.65 4.01 1.70
N ILE A 113 -2.41 4.17 3.03
CA ILE A 113 -2.61 5.45 3.70
C ILE A 113 -1.58 6.50 3.26
N ALA A 114 -0.35 6.10 2.90
CA ALA A 114 0.65 7.01 2.32
C ALA A 114 0.18 7.56 0.97
N ARG A 115 -0.38 6.71 0.10
CA ARG A 115 -0.99 7.15 -1.18
C ARG A 115 -2.20 8.05 -0.95
N ALA A 116 -3.09 7.67 -0.03
CA ALA A 116 -4.25 8.48 0.33
C ALA A 116 -3.87 9.85 0.91
N THR A 117 -2.72 9.92 1.61
CA THR A 117 -2.16 11.20 2.07
C THR A 117 -1.78 12.11 0.90
N ALA A 118 -1.23 11.54 -0.17
CA ALA A 118 -0.88 12.32 -1.36
C ALA A 118 -2.12 12.84 -2.08
N GLY A 119 -3.17 12.03 -2.21
CA GLY A 119 -4.44 12.50 -2.78
C GLY A 119 -5.11 13.58 -1.93
N GLU A 120 -5.17 13.41 -0.58
CA GLU A 120 -5.70 14.41 0.34
C GLU A 120 -4.94 15.74 0.25
N ALA A 121 -3.62 15.71 0.05
CA ALA A 121 -2.76 16.89 -0.11
C ALA A 121 -2.70 17.41 -1.56
N ASN A 122 -3.41 16.80 -2.50
CA ASN A 122 -3.28 17.06 -3.96
C ASN A 122 -1.82 17.10 -4.44
N ALA A 123 -1.02 16.15 -3.95
CA ALA A 123 0.41 16.05 -4.19
C ALA A 123 0.76 14.86 -5.09
N SER A 124 1.86 14.98 -5.84
CA SER A 124 2.45 13.86 -6.57
C SER A 124 3.00 12.82 -5.60
N PHE A 125 2.82 11.53 -5.88
CA PHE A 125 3.31 10.43 -5.05
C PHE A 125 4.46 9.72 -5.75
N ILE A 126 5.62 9.72 -5.11
CA ILE A 126 6.83 9.06 -5.58
C ILE A 126 7.13 7.90 -4.62
N ASN A 127 6.94 6.67 -5.10
CA ASN A 127 7.16 5.47 -4.30
C ASN A 127 8.52 4.86 -4.60
N LEU A 128 9.40 4.84 -3.62
CA LEU A 128 10.70 4.19 -3.67
C LEU A 128 10.70 2.95 -2.78
N LYS A 129 10.65 1.77 -3.41
CA LYS A 129 10.85 0.52 -2.70
C LYS A 129 12.34 0.32 -2.43
N VAL A 130 12.73 0.31 -1.16
CA VAL A 130 14.14 0.22 -0.77
C VAL A 130 14.77 -1.09 -1.25
N THR A 131 14.02 -2.19 -1.25
CA THR A 131 14.47 -3.49 -1.80
C THR A 131 14.83 -3.42 -3.29
N ASP A 132 14.13 -2.60 -4.08
CA ASP A 132 14.41 -2.45 -5.51
C ASP A 132 15.67 -1.59 -5.74
N VAL A 133 15.96 -0.67 -4.82
CA VAL A 133 17.20 0.10 -4.81
C VAL A 133 18.38 -0.78 -4.48
N LEU A 134 18.22 -1.70 -3.52
CA LEU A 134 19.25 -2.63 -3.07
C LEU A 134 19.60 -3.69 -4.13
N SER A 135 18.63 -4.13 -4.94
CA SER A 135 18.80 -5.21 -5.92
C SER A 135 19.56 -4.80 -7.18
N LYS A 136 19.70 -3.50 -7.44
CA LYS A 136 20.39 -2.96 -8.61
C LYS A 136 21.84 -2.63 -8.27
N TRP A 137 22.76 -3.21 -8.99
CA TRP A 137 24.25 -3.04 -9.04
C TRP A 137 24.88 -2.08 -8.03
N VAL A 138 25.92 -2.55 -7.35
CA VAL A 138 26.78 -1.77 -6.43
C VAL A 138 27.21 -0.46 -7.10
N GLY A 139 26.98 0.69 -6.44
CA GLY A 139 27.30 2.03 -6.95
C GLY A 139 26.14 2.78 -7.64
N GLN A 140 25.03 2.11 -8.00
CA GLN A 140 23.84 2.75 -8.56
C GLN A 140 22.81 3.14 -7.49
N SER A 141 22.85 2.47 -6.37
CA SER A 141 21.85 2.61 -5.30
C SER A 141 21.87 3.98 -4.62
N GLU A 142 23.05 4.56 -4.38
CA GLU A 142 23.18 5.91 -3.85
C GLU A 142 22.66 6.96 -4.84
N LYS A 143 22.94 6.79 -6.14
CA LYS A 143 22.40 7.65 -7.20
C LYS A 143 20.89 7.60 -7.29
N ASN A 144 20.29 6.43 -7.09
CA ASN A 144 18.84 6.25 -7.11
C ASN A 144 18.15 7.00 -5.95
N ILE A 145 18.77 7.03 -4.76
CA ILE A 145 18.26 7.85 -3.63
C ILE A 145 18.30 9.33 -3.99
N ASN A 146 19.43 9.85 -4.45
CA ASN A 146 19.57 11.26 -4.85
C ASN A 146 18.57 11.60 -6.00
N GLU A 147 18.43 10.72 -7.01
CA GLU A 147 17.45 10.90 -8.09
C GLU A 147 16.01 10.99 -7.55
N ALA A 148 15.65 10.19 -6.54
CA ALA A 148 14.33 10.23 -5.93
C ALA A 148 14.03 11.60 -5.30
N PHE A 149 14.97 12.19 -4.58
CA PHE A 149 14.84 13.54 -4.03
C PHE A 149 14.74 14.60 -5.13
N GLN A 150 15.54 14.49 -6.19
CA GLN A 150 15.45 15.39 -7.34
C GLN A 150 14.11 15.29 -8.07
N VAL A 151 13.59 14.06 -8.28
CA VAL A 151 12.27 13.84 -8.89
C VAL A 151 11.17 14.44 -8.00
N ALA A 152 11.25 14.25 -6.69
CA ALA A 152 10.31 14.85 -5.76
C ALA A 152 10.34 16.39 -5.81
N SER A 153 11.52 16.98 -5.85
CA SER A 153 11.71 18.44 -5.97
C SER A 153 11.22 19.02 -7.31
N LYS A 154 11.24 18.23 -8.38
CA LYS A 154 10.71 18.65 -9.70
C LYS A 154 9.18 18.56 -9.81
N ASN A 155 8.54 17.67 -9.04
CA ASN A 155 7.09 17.39 -9.13
C ASN A 155 6.30 17.96 -7.95
N LYS A 156 6.65 19.14 -7.47
CA LYS A 156 6.01 19.84 -6.34
C LYS A 156 4.55 20.22 -6.62
N PRO A 157 3.64 20.13 -5.64
CA PRO A 157 3.83 19.50 -4.33
C PRO A 157 3.94 17.98 -4.45
N SER A 158 4.80 17.35 -3.65
CA SER A 158 5.05 15.91 -3.75
C SER A 158 5.27 15.23 -2.41
N ILE A 159 4.99 13.94 -2.36
CA ILE A 159 5.30 13.04 -1.26
C ILE A 159 6.29 12.00 -1.77
N LEU A 160 7.49 11.98 -1.17
CA LEU A 160 8.48 10.92 -1.36
C LEU A 160 8.27 9.86 -0.29
N PHE A 161 7.93 8.66 -0.73
CA PHE A 161 7.60 7.55 0.14
C PHE A 161 8.62 6.41 0.01
N PHE A 162 9.26 6.05 1.13
CA PHE A 162 10.18 4.94 1.24
C PHE A 162 9.47 3.72 1.82
N ASP A 163 9.19 2.72 0.99
CA ASP A 163 8.59 1.47 1.47
C ASP A 163 9.66 0.45 1.89
N GLU A 164 9.34 -0.34 2.93
CA GLU A 164 10.23 -1.38 3.47
C GLU A 164 11.60 -0.85 3.92
N ILE A 165 11.63 0.31 4.63
CA ILE A 165 12.88 0.96 5.05
C ILE A 165 13.72 0.11 6.00
N ASP A 166 13.12 -0.88 6.68
CA ASP A 166 13.79 -1.88 7.51
C ASP A 166 14.78 -2.76 6.72
N SER A 167 14.61 -2.86 5.41
CA SER A 167 15.55 -3.57 4.54
C SER A 167 16.96 -2.96 4.53
N LEU A 168 17.11 -1.66 4.85
CA LEU A 168 18.41 -1.01 5.03
C LEU A 168 19.17 -1.54 6.25
N GLY A 169 18.45 -2.02 7.28
CA GLY A 169 19.04 -2.50 8.54
C GLY A 169 19.12 -4.02 8.67
N SER A 170 18.54 -4.79 7.73
CA SER A 170 18.44 -6.24 7.88
C SER A 170 19.69 -6.96 7.37
N LYS A 171 20.29 -7.77 8.26
CA LYS A 171 21.44 -8.65 8.00
C LYS A 171 21.08 -9.92 7.18
N ARG A 172 20.16 -9.87 6.22
CA ARG A 172 19.79 -11.05 5.47
C ARG A 172 20.61 -11.18 4.18
N GLY A 173 21.57 -12.13 4.24
CA GLY A 173 22.31 -12.64 3.06
C GLY A 173 23.46 -11.73 2.62
N GLU A 174 24.39 -12.27 1.94
CA GLU A 174 25.62 -11.89 1.26
C GLU A 174 25.91 -10.40 0.88
N MET A 175 25.06 -9.46 1.20
CA MET A 175 25.37 -8.02 1.07
C MET A 175 26.32 -7.63 2.18
N SER A 176 27.48 -7.14 1.82
CA SER A 176 28.46 -6.61 2.78
C SER A 176 27.80 -5.55 3.65
N GLN A 177 28.03 -5.59 4.95
CA GLN A 177 27.55 -4.61 5.94
C GLN A 177 27.88 -3.17 5.51
N ASP A 178 28.95 -3.01 4.74
CA ASP A 178 29.39 -1.76 4.14
C ASP A 178 28.43 -1.18 3.11
N HIS A 179 27.73 -2.01 2.32
CA HIS A 179 26.79 -1.51 1.32
C HIS A 179 25.52 -0.95 1.98
N SER A 180 24.97 -1.66 2.97
CA SER A 180 23.83 -1.16 3.74
C SER A 180 24.16 0.14 4.48
N ASN A 181 25.34 0.23 5.08
CA ASN A 181 25.80 1.44 5.77
C ASN A 181 25.95 2.64 4.81
N ARG A 182 26.44 2.42 3.60
CA ARG A 182 26.55 3.48 2.57
C ARG A 182 25.19 4.03 2.18
N LEU A 183 24.19 3.16 1.99
CA LEU A 183 22.83 3.57 1.65
C LEU A 183 22.15 4.31 2.79
N VAL A 184 22.30 3.85 4.03
CA VAL A 184 21.83 4.59 5.20
C VAL A 184 22.47 5.96 5.23
N ASN A 185 23.79 6.07 5.06
CA ASN A 185 24.50 7.35 5.06
C ASN A 185 24.07 8.27 3.90
N ALA A 186 23.85 7.72 2.69
CA ALA A 186 23.32 8.51 1.57
C ALA A 186 21.93 9.06 1.89
N LEU A 187 21.03 8.22 2.43
CA LEU A 187 19.71 8.68 2.85
C LEU A 187 19.78 9.73 3.96
N LEU A 188 20.66 9.55 4.95
CA LEU A 188 20.87 10.52 6.02
C LEU A 188 21.35 11.86 5.47
N THR A 189 22.29 11.85 4.51
CA THR A 189 22.81 13.06 3.86
C THR A 189 21.71 13.81 3.11
N GLU A 190 20.88 13.09 2.34
CA GLU A 190 19.75 13.69 1.63
C GLU A 190 18.70 14.26 2.60
N LEU A 191 18.38 13.53 3.69
CA LEU A 191 17.44 14.01 4.70
C LEU A 191 17.92 15.26 5.43
N ASP A 192 19.20 15.32 5.77
CA ASP A 192 19.80 16.47 6.48
C ASP A 192 19.97 17.70 5.58
N GLY A 193 20.22 17.50 4.29
CA GLY A 193 20.30 18.57 3.29
C GLY A 193 18.96 19.08 2.79
N PHE A 194 17.88 18.41 3.17
CA PHE A 194 16.56 18.63 2.59
C PHE A 194 15.75 19.68 3.36
N GLU A 195 15.52 20.85 2.75
CA GLU A 195 14.69 21.93 3.30
C GLU A 195 13.18 21.69 2.99
N GLY A 196 12.66 20.51 3.29
CA GLY A 196 11.36 19.96 2.91
C GLY A 196 10.18 20.93 2.77
N PRO A 197 9.92 21.84 3.73
CA PRO A 197 8.78 22.75 3.66
C PRO A 197 8.92 23.87 2.63
N LYS A 198 10.12 24.39 2.46
CA LYS A 198 10.39 25.38 1.41
C LYS A 198 10.27 24.72 0.04
N GLU A 199 10.59 23.46 -0.03
CA GLU A 199 10.53 22.65 -1.24
C GLU A 199 9.11 22.13 -1.57
N LYS A 200 8.12 22.21 -0.65
CA LYS A 200 6.80 21.58 -0.78
C LYS A 200 6.90 20.08 -1.10
N VAL A 201 7.88 19.43 -0.52
CA VAL A 201 8.07 17.98 -0.58
C VAL A 201 8.00 17.43 0.83
N LEU A 202 7.32 16.32 0.99
CA LEU A 202 7.16 15.61 2.25
C LEU A 202 7.75 14.24 2.16
N ILE A 203 8.29 13.78 3.27
CA ILE A 203 8.96 12.49 3.33
C ILE A 203 8.18 11.57 4.25
N LEU A 204 7.76 10.43 3.72
CA LEU A 204 7.14 9.35 4.45
C LEU A 204 7.98 8.09 4.31
N ALA A 205 7.99 7.26 5.34
CA ALA A 205 8.55 5.92 5.25
C ALA A 205 7.60 4.91 5.86
N ALA A 206 7.70 3.64 5.44
CA ALA A 206 6.98 2.54 6.04
C ALA A 206 7.90 1.38 6.39
N THR A 207 7.58 0.69 7.48
CA THR A 207 8.28 -0.49 7.94
C THR A 207 7.34 -1.53 8.55
N ASN A 208 7.64 -2.80 8.32
CA ASN A 208 7.05 -3.91 9.03
C ASN A 208 7.84 -4.29 10.28
N GLU A 209 9.11 -3.89 10.38
CA GLU A 209 10.04 -4.26 11.45
C GLU A 209 10.68 -3.01 12.09
N PRO A 210 9.92 -2.20 12.84
CA PRO A 210 10.39 -0.90 13.34
C PRO A 210 11.61 -1.00 14.26
N TRP A 211 11.81 -2.16 14.88
CA TRP A 211 12.98 -2.49 15.70
C TRP A 211 14.27 -2.72 14.88
N HIS A 212 14.19 -2.86 13.55
CA HIS A 212 15.34 -2.98 12.66
C HIS A 212 15.71 -1.66 11.96
N VAL A 213 14.87 -0.65 12.06
CA VAL A 213 15.17 0.68 11.50
C VAL A 213 16.28 1.36 12.32
N ASP A 214 17.31 1.83 11.62
CA ASP A 214 18.44 2.51 12.24
C ASP A 214 17.97 3.70 13.09
N SER A 215 18.54 3.81 14.29
CA SER A 215 18.21 4.88 15.24
C SER A 215 18.56 6.27 14.68
N ALA A 216 19.57 6.38 13.84
CA ALA A 216 19.96 7.64 13.20
C ALA A 216 18.84 8.19 12.30
N LEU A 217 18.08 7.32 11.63
CA LEU A 217 16.93 7.72 10.79
C LEU A 217 15.77 8.28 11.62
N LYS A 218 15.68 7.92 12.91
CA LYS A 218 14.59 8.33 13.82
C LYS A 218 14.88 9.57 14.65
N ARG A 219 16.02 10.24 14.40
CA ARG A 219 16.40 11.47 15.10
C ARG A 219 15.57 12.68 14.63
N PRO A 220 15.48 13.74 15.48
CA PRO A 220 14.84 15.00 15.09
C PRO A 220 15.40 15.56 13.77
N GLY A 221 14.52 16.06 12.91
CA GLY A 221 14.85 16.52 11.56
C GLY A 221 14.75 15.45 10.46
N ARG A 222 14.62 14.17 10.83
CA ARG A 222 14.48 13.01 9.93
C ARG A 222 13.11 12.37 10.14
N PHE A 223 13.00 11.05 10.25
CA PHE A 223 11.73 10.37 10.58
C PHE A 223 11.43 10.46 12.09
N SER A 224 11.31 11.67 12.63
CA SER A 224 11.11 11.90 14.06
C SER A 224 9.72 11.53 14.56
N LYS A 225 8.72 11.52 13.67
CA LYS A 225 7.34 11.18 14.00
C LYS A 225 7.02 9.72 13.65
N LEU A 226 6.81 8.91 14.68
CA LEU A 226 6.45 7.50 14.57
C LEU A 226 4.94 7.34 14.66
N LEU A 227 4.29 6.78 13.63
CA LEU A 227 2.86 6.52 13.61
C LEU A 227 2.57 5.04 13.48
N PHE A 228 1.90 4.48 14.47
CA PHE A 228 1.50 3.09 14.48
C PHE A 228 0.24 2.89 13.61
N ILE A 229 0.32 1.96 12.67
CA ILE A 229 -0.79 1.50 11.84
C ILE A 229 -1.29 0.16 12.41
N PRO A 230 -2.35 0.17 13.24
CA PRO A 230 -2.88 -1.05 13.82
C PRO A 230 -3.64 -1.87 12.78
N PRO A 231 -3.92 -3.16 13.07
CA PRO A 231 -4.94 -3.90 12.35
C PRO A 231 -6.29 -3.18 12.40
N PRO A 232 -7.15 -3.36 11.38
CA PRO A 232 -8.44 -2.69 11.32
C PRO A 232 -9.32 -3.09 12.51
N ASP A 233 -9.95 -2.12 13.16
CA ASP A 233 -10.97 -2.34 14.19
C ASP A 233 -12.27 -2.87 13.57
N LEU A 234 -13.27 -3.20 14.37
CA LEU A 234 -14.54 -3.76 13.89
C LEU A 234 -15.24 -2.86 12.85
N LYS A 235 -15.21 -1.54 13.08
CA LYS A 235 -15.83 -0.57 12.19
C LYS A 235 -15.09 -0.51 10.85
N ALA A 236 -13.77 -0.42 10.90
CA ALA A 236 -12.93 -0.44 9.71
C ALA A 236 -13.07 -1.75 8.92
N ARG A 237 -13.11 -2.92 9.59
CA ARG A 237 -13.32 -4.19 8.89
C ARG A 237 -14.67 -4.25 8.18
N LEU A 238 -15.74 -3.73 8.82
CA LEU A 238 -17.06 -3.67 8.18
C LEU A 238 -17.05 -2.73 6.96
N GLU A 239 -16.39 -1.57 7.04
CA GLU A 239 -16.22 -0.65 5.92
C GLU A 239 -15.43 -1.31 4.76
N ILE A 240 -14.33 -1.99 5.08
CA ILE A 240 -13.54 -2.74 4.08
C ILE A 240 -14.40 -3.81 3.40
N PHE A 241 -15.14 -4.62 4.16
CA PHE A 241 -16.05 -5.62 3.55
C PHE A 241 -17.11 -5.00 2.67
N LYS A 242 -17.69 -3.85 3.04
CA LYS A 242 -18.66 -3.13 2.20
C LYS A 242 -18.03 -2.64 0.88
N LEU A 243 -16.81 -2.09 0.94
CA LEU A 243 -16.08 -1.65 -0.25
C LEU A 243 -15.76 -2.82 -1.19
N LEU A 244 -15.34 -3.95 -0.63
CA LEU A 244 -15.04 -5.17 -1.39
C LEU A 244 -16.33 -5.80 -1.95
N ALA A 245 -17.42 -5.77 -1.19
CA ALA A 245 -18.72 -6.28 -1.60
C ALA A 245 -19.29 -5.52 -2.81
N GLY A 246 -19.09 -4.23 -2.91
CA GLY A 246 -19.53 -3.43 -4.05
C GLY A 246 -18.89 -3.82 -5.39
N LYS A 247 -17.80 -4.59 -5.36
CA LYS A 247 -17.06 -5.04 -6.55
C LYS A 247 -17.35 -6.49 -6.96
N LYS A 248 -18.14 -7.22 -6.19
CA LYS A 248 -18.38 -8.67 -6.37
C LYS A 248 -19.85 -9.03 -6.18
N PRO A 249 -20.35 -10.11 -6.82
CA PRO A 249 -21.72 -10.55 -6.70
C PRO A 249 -21.96 -11.22 -5.34
N ILE A 250 -22.06 -10.44 -4.27
CA ILE A 250 -22.39 -10.93 -2.92
C ILE A 250 -23.90 -10.89 -2.71
N SER A 251 -24.45 -11.95 -2.15
CA SER A 251 -25.88 -12.02 -1.81
C SER A 251 -26.22 -10.94 -0.76
N HIS A 252 -27.36 -10.27 -0.95
CA HIS A 252 -27.90 -9.30 0.02
C HIS A 252 -28.25 -9.91 1.39
N LEU A 253 -28.33 -11.23 1.47
CA LEU A 253 -28.59 -11.98 2.71
C LEU A 253 -27.33 -12.18 3.57
N VAL A 254 -26.13 -11.79 3.10
CA VAL A 254 -24.88 -11.94 3.86
C VAL A 254 -24.81 -10.87 4.95
N ASP A 255 -24.70 -11.30 6.21
CA ASP A 255 -24.41 -10.39 7.32
C ASP A 255 -22.92 -10.06 7.38
N LEU A 256 -22.52 -9.00 6.64
CA LEU A 256 -21.13 -8.49 6.65
C LEU A 256 -20.68 -8.06 8.06
N LYS A 257 -21.60 -7.68 8.96
CA LYS A 257 -21.26 -7.29 10.32
C LYS A 257 -20.85 -8.53 11.15
N MET A 258 -21.51 -9.64 10.93
CA MET A 258 -21.16 -10.92 11.56
C MET A 258 -19.80 -11.40 11.04
N ILE A 259 -19.54 -11.32 9.72
CA ILE A 259 -18.23 -11.64 9.14
C ILE A 259 -17.13 -10.74 9.72
N ALA A 260 -17.39 -9.42 9.82
CA ALA A 260 -16.44 -8.47 10.43
C ALA A 260 -16.16 -8.77 11.92
N LYS A 261 -17.15 -9.28 12.69
CA LYS A 261 -16.93 -9.73 14.08
C LYS A 261 -16.01 -10.95 14.12
N LYS A 262 -16.20 -11.93 13.23
CA LYS A 262 -15.42 -13.17 13.19
C LYS A 262 -13.97 -12.97 12.70
N THR A 263 -13.67 -11.84 12.06
CA THR A 263 -12.31 -11.49 11.55
C THR A 263 -11.54 -10.58 12.50
N ALA A 264 -11.80 -10.64 13.81
CA ALA A 264 -11.02 -9.88 14.78
C ALA A 264 -9.53 -10.27 14.73
N GLY A 265 -8.64 -9.25 14.62
CA GLY A 265 -7.20 -9.46 14.54
C GLY A 265 -6.67 -9.87 13.16
N TYR A 266 -7.47 -9.74 12.11
CA TYR A 266 -7.03 -9.94 10.72
C TYR A 266 -6.49 -8.63 10.13
N SER A 267 -5.54 -8.72 9.19
CA SER A 267 -5.05 -7.58 8.42
C SER A 267 -6.05 -7.19 7.31
N CYS A 268 -5.89 -6.02 6.71
CA CYS A 268 -6.69 -5.60 5.56
C CYS A 268 -6.50 -6.55 4.36
N ALA A 269 -5.27 -7.00 4.14
CA ALA A 269 -4.95 -7.98 3.10
C ALA A 269 -5.61 -9.35 3.36
N ASP A 270 -5.69 -9.79 4.63
CA ASP A 270 -6.42 -11.02 4.97
C ASP A 270 -7.91 -10.88 4.63
N LEU A 271 -8.54 -9.71 4.89
CA LEU A 271 -9.96 -9.48 4.58
C LEU A 271 -10.21 -9.52 3.07
N GLU A 272 -9.34 -8.92 2.28
CA GLU A 272 -9.40 -8.97 0.83
C GLU A 272 -9.30 -10.41 0.32
N GLN A 273 -8.33 -11.16 0.83
CA GLN A 273 -8.13 -12.56 0.47
C GLN A 273 -9.32 -13.45 0.86
N ILE A 274 -9.97 -13.18 1.99
CA ILE A 274 -11.20 -13.89 2.38
C ILE A 274 -12.32 -13.66 1.37
N VAL A 275 -12.48 -12.45 0.87
CA VAL A 275 -13.50 -12.14 -0.15
C VAL A 275 -13.17 -12.80 -1.47
N GLU A 276 -11.88 -12.81 -1.88
CA GLU A 276 -11.43 -13.51 -3.08
C GLU A 276 -11.70 -15.02 -3.00
N GLU A 277 -11.27 -15.67 -1.92
CA GLU A 277 -11.47 -17.11 -1.74
C GLU A 277 -12.97 -17.49 -1.60
N ALA A 278 -13.78 -16.62 -0.99
CA ALA A 278 -15.23 -16.84 -0.93
C ALA A 278 -15.88 -16.75 -2.32
N ALA A 279 -15.35 -15.89 -3.21
CA ALA A 279 -15.80 -15.79 -4.61
C ALA A 279 -15.38 -17.00 -5.45
N ASP A 280 -14.26 -17.62 -5.14
CA ASP A 280 -13.78 -18.83 -5.83
C ASP A 280 -14.74 -20.02 -5.70
N ILE A 281 -15.53 -20.09 -4.63
CA ILE A 281 -16.43 -21.22 -4.37
C ILE A 281 -17.55 -21.28 -5.42
N PRO A 282 -18.42 -20.25 -5.57
CA PRO A 282 -19.45 -20.27 -6.61
C PRO A 282 -18.86 -20.26 -8.02
N LEU A 283 -17.69 -19.66 -8.25
CA LEU A 283 -17.00 -19.70 -9.52
C LEU A 283 -16.64 -21.14 -9.93
N LYS A 284 -16.02 -21.90 -9.03
CA LYS A 284 -15.68 -23.31 -9.27
C LYS A 284 -16.92 -24.20 -9.47
N GLU A 285 -18.02 -23.93 -8.76
CA GLU A 285 -19.30 -24.60 -8.96
C GLU A 285 -19.86 -24.34 -10.37
N ALA A 286 -19.83 -23.08 -10.83
CA ALA A 286 -20.31 -22.70 -12.15
C ALA A 286 -19.46 -23.34 -13.28
N ILE A 287 -18.14 -23.34 -13.15
CA ILE A 287 -17.22 -23.98 -14.13
C ILE A 287 -17.48 -25.49 -14.25
N ARG A 288 -17.87 -26.16 -13.17
CA ARG A 288 -18.21 -27.61 -13.18
C ARG A 288 -19.60 -27.92 -13.73
N GLY A 289 -20.25 -26.99 -14.40
CA GLY A 289 -21.56 -27.15 -15.01
C GLY A 289 -22.73 -26.78 -14.11
N GLY A 290 -22.46 -26.16 -12.95
CA GLY A 290 -23.50 -25.57 -12.09
C GLY A 290 -24.02 -24.23 -12.64
N LYS A 291 -25.13 -23.76 -12.07
CA LYS A 291 -25.64 -22.41 -12.35
C LYS A 291 -24.82 -21.38 -11.58
N SER A 292 -24.50 -20.24 -12.22
CA SER A 292 -23.87 -19.12 -11.52
C SER A 292 -24.75 -18.63 -10.37
N ARG A 293 -24.17 -18.40 -9.22
CA ARG A 293 -24.85 -17.88 -8.03
C ARG A 293 -24.01 -16.81 -7.33
N PRO A 294 -24.63 -15.92 -6.56
CA PRO A 294 -23.89 -14.97 -5.74
C PRO A 294 -23.15 -15.68 -4.59
N ILE A 295 -22.14 -15.00 -4.06
CA ILE A 295 -21.41 -15.43 -2.87
C ILE A 295 -22.36 -15.41 -1.67
N ARG A 296 -22.42 -16.50 -0.91
CA ARG A 296 -23.27 -16.68 0.26
C ARG A 296 -22.48 -16.55 1.56
N GLU A 297 -23.15 -16.37 2.66
CA GLU A 297 -22.54 -16.35 4.00
C GLU A 297 -21.81 -17.65 4.32
N SER A 298 -22.34 -18.80 3.91
CA SER A 298 -21.69 -20.12 4.05
C SER A 298 -20.30 -20.17 3.39
N ASP A 299 -20.10 -19.48 2.26
CA ASP A 299 -18.83 -19.45 1.54
C ASP A 299 -17.79 -18.72 2.38
N PHE A 300 -18.14 -17.56 2.95
CA PHE A 300 -17.29 -16.85 3.91
C PHE A 300 -16.94 -17.68 5.13
N LEU A 301 -17.93 -18.36 5.73
CA LEU A 301 -17.70 -19.20 6.90
C LEU A 301 -16.79 -20.39 6.60
N MET A 302 -16.88 -20.96 5.40
CA MET A 302 -16.01 -22.04 4.96
C MET A 302 -14.55 -21.56 4.83
N VAL A 303 -14.34 -20.39 4.26
CA VAL A 303 -12.99 -19.77 4.15
C VAL A 303 -12.41 -19.47 5.53
N LEU A 304 -13.20 -18.83 6.41
CA LEU A 304 -12.77 -18.48 7.77
C LEU A 304 -12.33 -19.67 8.62
N LYS A 305 -12.92 -20.87 8.42
CA LYS A 305 -12.48 -22.11 9.10
C LYS A 305 -11.09 -22.57 8.68
N ARG A 306 -10.65 -22.23 7.46
CA ARG A 306 -9.38 -22.69 6.87
C ARG A 306 -8.27 -21.66 6.95
N ARG A 307 -8.62 -20.39 7.06
CA ARG A 307 -7.68 -19.26 7.02
C ARG A 307 -7.59 -18.55 8.36
N PRO A 308 -6.56 -18.83 9.18
CA PRO A 308 -6.27 -18.02 10.37
C PRO A 308 -5.67 -16.65 9.98
N SER A 309 -5.68 -15.69 10.92
CA SER A 309 -5.03 -14.39 10.73
C SER A 309 -3.52 -14.54 10.45
N SER A 310 -3.04 -13.87 9.40
CA SER A 310 -1.62 -13.90 9.00
C SER A 310 -0.69 -13.10 9.94
N ILE A 311 -1.24 -12.16 10.73
CA ILE A 311 -0.44 -11.22 11.53
C ILE A 311 -0.19 -11.68 12.97
N GLN A 312 -0.79 -12.77 13.43
CA GLN A 312 -0.54 -13.30 14.77
C GLN A 312 0.93 -13.68 15.03
N PRO A 313 1.64 -14.38 14.11
CA PRO A 313 3.07 -14.65 14.27
C PRO A 313 3.90 -13.36 14.36
N TRP A 314 3.54 -12.33 13.58
CA TRP A 314 4.23 -11.04 13.62
C TRP A 314 4.11 -10.36 15.00
N PHE A 315 2.95 -10.41 15.65
CA PHE A 315 2.78 -9.86 16.99
C PHE A 315 3.63 -10.57 18.03
N ARG A 316 3.72 -11.91 17.97
CA ARG A 316 4.60 -12.69 18.88
C ARG A 316 6.06 -12.32 18.67
N HIS A 317 6.50 -12.26 17.41
CA HIS A 317 7.85 -11.83 17.04
C HIS A 317 8.11 -10.40 17.50
N GLY A 318 7.20 -9.47 17.24
CA GLY A 318 7.30 -8.08 17.70
C GLY A 318 7.44 -7.94 19.20
N LYS A 319 6.68 -8.71 20.01
CA LYS A 319 6.83 -8.75 21.46
C LYS A 319 8.25 -9.11 21.86
N GLN A 320 8.81 -10.19 21.27
CA GLN A 320 10.17 -10.64 21.54
C GLN A 320 11.21 -9.59 21.16
N GLN A 321 11.11 -9.00 19.97
CA GLN A 321 12.06 -7.99 19.49
C GLN A 321 12.02 -6.71 20.34
N LEU A 322 10.84 -6.23 20.74
CA LEU A 322 10.71 -5.05 21.59
C LEU A 322 11.38 -5.25 22.95
N VAL A 323 11.27 -6.43 23.53
CA VAL A 323 11.92 -6.77 24.80
C VAL A 323 13.43 -6.90 24.59
N LEU A 324 13.86 -7.68 23.60
CA LEU A 324 15.29 -7.94 23.32
C LEU A 324 16.08 -6.65 23.07
N ARG A 325 15.48 -5.70 22.36
CA ARG A 325 16.13 -4.42 22.00
C ARG A 325 15.83 -3.28 22.95
N ASN A 326 15.09 -3.53 24.03
CA ASN A 326 14.70 -2.55 25.04
C ASN A 326 14.06 -1.26 24.45
N CYS A 327 13.20 -1.42 23.41
CA CYS A 327 12.56 -0.30 22.71
C CYS A 327 11.04 -0.18 22.93
N GLN A 328 10.51 -0.75 24.03
CA GLN A 328 9.08 -0.70 24.39
C GLN A 328 8.57 0.73 24.58
N SER A 329 9.41 1.62 25.13
CA SER A 329 9.08 3.03 25.34
C SER A 329 8.97 3.81 24.04
N GLU A 330 9.75 3.47 23.02
CA GLU A 330 9.71 4.06 21.68
C GLU A 330 8.44 3.65 20.93
N PHE A 331 8.08 2.37 20.98
CA PHE A 331 6.92 1.81 20.27
C PHE A 331 5.74 1.52 21.23
N ARG A 332 5.36 2.51 22.04
CA ARG A 332 4.36 2.38 23.12
C ARG A 332 3.01 1.83 22.65
N GLU A 333 2.54 2.23 21.46
CA GLU A 333 1.24 1.79 20.94
C GLU A 333 1.27 0.31 20.57
N LEU A 334 2.32 -0.13 19.89
CA LEU A 334 2.54 -1.54 19.59
C LEU A 334 2.70 -2.34 20.90
N TRP A 335 3.51 -1.86 21.85
CA TRP A 335 3.72 -2.52 23.13
C TRP A 335 2.41 -2.75 23.90
N LYS A 336 1.48 -1.76 23.89
CA LYS A 336 0.16 -1.91 24.53
C LYS A 336 -0.66 -3.07 23.95
N LEU A 337 -0.50 -3.37 22.66
CA LEU A 337 -1.17 -4.50 22.02
C LEU A 337 -0.48 -5.82 22.34
N VAL A 338 0.84 -5.90 22.13
CA VAL A 338 1.56 -7.18 22.20
C VAL A 338 1.81 -7.67 23.61
N LYS A 339 1.86 -6.80 24.63
CA LYS A 339 2.07 -7.21 26.03
C LYS A 339 0.98 -8.14 26.57
N LYS A 340 -0.23 -8.10 25.99
CA LYS A 340 -1.39 -8.91 26.37
C LYS A 340 -1.43 -10.26 25.65
N ILE A 341 -0.55 -10.49 24.67
CA ILE A 341 -0.47 -11.75 23.94
C ILE A 341 0.43 -12.70 24.74
N ASN A 342 -0.09 -13.89 25.01
CA ASN A 342 0.63 -14.96 25.68
C ASN A 342 1.65 -15.63 24.77
#